data_6b8c549ab72ce88c36ca9e925c1234af
#
_entry.id   6b8c549ab72ce88c36ca9e925c1234af
#
_cell.length_a   1.000
_cell.length_b   1.000
_cell.length_c   1.000
_cell.angle_alpha   90.00
_cell.angle_beta   90.00
_cell.angle_gamma   90.00
#
_symmetry.space_group_name_H-M   'P 1'
#
loop_
_entity.id
_entity.type
_entity.pdbx_description
1 polymer ?
#
loop_
_entity_poly.entity_id
_entity_poly.type
_entity_poly.pdbx_seq_one_letter_code
_entity_poly.pdbx_strand_id
1 'polypeptide(L)'
;MNSLQILRSRRLFILLLVMMNAACQLGCAQTAASPPELGQYVGGYRWNSNRDVVMSIYHEAGKLYEEREGRLRRQLSADTTPDHFSVAALASHVVFLRGADGSVTGLRIVLDADAGVVEEAKRISTEGARLSYFRPYVRHDVIIPMRDGVRLHAVILRPEHVEAGEMFPFLMDRTPYGVDGSDSASINQEKPELAASGYIFVYQDVRGRYKSEGQFVMNRPIVEHNYKTNIDESTDAYDTVDWLLRNEPDNNGRVGVLGLSYGGFLAMMAGIDAHPAVKAISPQAPMTDVWMGDDFFHNGAFRQSYGFDYVQQMESQKTNAPMNLKGDTYDFFLKHVNFVGAAATAFQDMRELPTARAFLDQPEYTKFWQDMAVENRLSHVTVPTLEVGGYWDQEDMWGTQAEYAALKKHDLGHEVFLVLGPWNHGGWKNEGRKLGSSFGTVDFGEATGIEYRKTMEFPFFEKYLKDRPGFDLTDTASFRTGVNKWMRYDVWPPVDGFASANLYLEPGGQLSFVAPTGGQDMVAATYAADPANPIPYRHRPIQSTRDVQW
;
A
#
# COMPACT_ATOMS: atom_id res chain seq x y z
N MET A 1 -55.89 69.12 -10.07
CA MET A 1 -56.53 67.93 -9.55
C MET A 1 -55.44 67.08 -8.90
N ASN A 2 -55.21 67.31 -7.84
CA ASN A 2 -55.50 66.96 -6.46
C ASN A 2 -54.53 65.93 -5.92
N SER A 3 -53.52 66.44 -5.24
CA SER A 3 -52.52 65.70 -4.40
C SER A 3 -53.15 64.88 -3.24
N LEU A 4 -54.46 64.98 -3.04
CA LEU A 4 -55.20 64.23 -1.98
C LEU A 4 -55.62 62.81 -2.40
N GLN A 5 -55.68 62.49 -3.69
CA GLN A 5 -56.09 61.14 -4.11
C GLN A 5 -54.86 60.17 -4.14
N ILE A 6 -53.66 60.66 -4.24
CA ILE A 6 -52.44 59.83 -4.23
C ILE A 6 -52.12 59.36 -2.79
N LEU A 7 -52.44 60.16 -1.76
CA LEU A 7 -52.18 59.76 -0.37
C LEU A 7 -53.18 58.69 0.18
N ARG A 8 -54.38 58.61 -0.37
CA ARG A 8 -55.36 57.58 0.06
C ARG A 8 -55.07 56.20 -0.57
N SER A 9 -54.60 56.15 -1.79
CA SER A 9 -54.20 54.91 -2.43
C SER A 9 -52.94 54.26 -1.80
N ARG A 10 -51.98 55.08 -1.34
CA ARG A 10 -50.79 54.57 -0.64
C ARG A 10 -51.06 54.01 0.76
N ARG A 11 -51.99 54.59 1.51
CA ARG A 11 -52.36 54.05 2.84
C ARG A 11 -53.17 52.76 2.75
N LEU A 12 -53.98 52.57 1.71
CA LEU A 12 -54.72 51.32 1.51
C LEU A 12 -53.81 50.19 1.05
N PHE A 13 -52.77 50.51 0.25
CA PHE A 13 -51.81 49.53 -0.22
C PHE A 13 -50.84 49.06 0.90
N ILE A 14 -50.48 49.95 1.83
CA ILE A 14 -49.66 49.61 2.98
C ILE A 14 -50.46 48.79 4.03
N LEU A 15 -51.74 49.04 4.20
CA LEU A 15 -52.59 48.24 5.09
C LEU A 15 -52.87 46.83 4.52
N LEU A 16 -53.00 46.68 3.18
CA LEU A 16 -53.13 45.36 2.55
C LEU A 16 -51.84 44.56 2.59
N LEU A 17 -50.65 45.20 2.46
CA LEU A 17 -49.35 44.51 2.58
C LEU A 17 -49.06 44.06 4.03
N VAL A 18 -49.50 44.83 5.03
CA VAL A 18 -49.35 44.44 6.43
C VAL A 18 -50.33 43.34 6.83
N MET A 19 -51.54 43.33 6.27
CA MET A 19 -52.52 42.24 6.53
C MET A 19 -52.15 40.94 5.75
N MET A 20 -51.56 41.02 4.55
CA MET A 20 -51.04 39.84 3.85
C MET A 20 -49.81 39.24 4.54
N ASN A 21 -48.93 40.05 5.16
CA ASN A 21 -47.83 39.52 5.98
C ASN A 21 -48.29 38.95 7.32
N ALA A 22 -49.39 39.45 7.92
CA ALA A 22 -49.94 38.87 9.14
C ALA A 22 -50.75 37.56 8.88
N ALA A 23 -51.34 37.40 7.69
CA ALA A 23 -52.01 36.14 7.30
C ALA A 23 -51.07 35.05 6.84
N CYS A 24 -49.85 35.43 6.35
CA CYS A 24 -48.81 34.44 6.00
C CYS A 24 -47.99 33.95 7.21
N GLN A 25 -48.11 34.60 8.38
CA GLN A 25 -47.44 34.14 9.61
C GLN A 25 -48.31 33.27 10.52
N LEU A 26 -49.58 33.04 10.19
CA LEU A 26 -50.47 32.19 10.95
C LEU A 26 -50.80 30.84 10.29
N GLY A 27 -50.09 30.48 9.22
CA GLY A 27 -50.39 29.29 8.42
C GLY A 27 -49.23 28.36 8.12
N CYS A 28 -48.18 28.29 8.96
CA CYS A 28 -47.23 27.18 9.00
C CYS A 28 -46.37 27.29 10.27
N ALA A 29 -46.97 27.07 11.40
CA ALA A 29 -46.25 26.52 12.52
C ALA A 29 -46.00 25.02 12.19
N GLN A 30 -45.10 24.75 11.24
CA GLN A 30 -44.37 23.50 11.29
C GLN A 30 -43.69 23.50 12.65
N THR A 31 -44.16 22.67 13.55
CA THR A 31 -43.42 22.31 14.77
C THR A 31 -42.02 21.94 14.32
N ALA A 32 -41.06 22.85 14.50
CA ALA A 32 -39.67 22.54 14.37
C ALA A 32 -39.43 21.34 15.29
N ALA A 33 -39.21 20.17 14.70
CA ALA A 33 -38.86 18.99 15.46
C ALA A 33 -37.65 19.39 16.33
N SER A 34 -37.73 19.10 17.62
CA SER A 34 -36.58 19.30 18.51
C SER A 34 -35.35 18.71 17.86
N PRO A 35 -34.19 19.41 17.85
CA PRO A 35 -33.02 18.88 17.23
C PRO A 35 -32.76 17.48 17.78
N PRO A 36 -32.50 16.49 16.92
CA PRO A 36 -32.32 15.12 17.37
C PRO A 36 -31.21 15.08 18.43
N GLU A 37 -31.42 14.29 19.47
CA GLU A 37 -30.39 14.10 20.50
C GLU A 37 -29.20 13.41 19.86
N LEU A 38 -28.19 14.19 19.47
CA LEU A 38 -27.07 13.75 18.62
C LEU A 38 -26.25 12.61 19.24
N GLY A 39 -26.24 12.52 20.58
CA GLY A 39 -25.55 11.46 21.31
C GLY A 39 -26.01 10.04 20.97
N GLN A 40 -27.24 9.84 20.53
CA GLN A 40 -27.75 8.51 20.17
C GLN A 40 -27.06 7.91 18.93
N TYR A 41 -26.51 8.76 18.05
CA TYR A 41 -25.83 8.34 16.81
C TYR A 41 -24.33 8.12 17.00
N VAL A 42 -23.75 8.56 18.11
CA VAL A 42 -22.32 8.43 18.41
C VAL A 42 -21.94 6.95 18.49
N GLY A 43 -20.84 6.57 17.86
CA GLY A 43 -20.36 5.19 17.89
C GLY A 43 -19.35 4.84 16.82
N GLY A 44 -18.79 3.65 16.94
CA GLY A 44 -18.01 3.00 15.89
C GLY A 44 -18.93 2.17 14.99
N TYR A 45 -18.77 2.30 13.68
CA TYR A 45 -19.57 1.59 12.68
C TYR A 45 -18.67 0.85 11.72
N ARG A 46 -18.79 -0.47 11.66
CA ARG A 46 -17.98 -1.35 10.82
C ARG A 46 -18.75 -1.71 9.55
N TRP A 47 -18.11 -1.54 8.40
CA TRP A 47 -18.70 -1.86 7.11
C TRP A 47 -19.00 -3.35 6.94
N ASN A 48 -20.17 -3.66 6.37
CA ASN A 48 -20.52 -5.04 6.06
C ASN A 48 -19.72 -5.60 4.89
N SER A 49 -19.36 -4.74 3.94
CA SER A 49 -18.57 -5.10 2.76
C SER A 49 -17.06 -5.23 3.06
N ASN A 50 -16.58 -4.53 4.08
CA ASN A 50 -15.19 -4.56 4.51
C ASN A 50 -15.09 -4.36 6.02
N ARG A 51 -14.86 -5.44 6.75
CA ARG A 51 -14.81 -5.45 8.23
C ARG A 51 -13.64 -4.68 8.83
N ASP A 52 -12.61 -4.37 8.02
CA ASP A 52 -11.43 -3.64 8.48
C ASP A 52 -11.65 -2.13 8.45
N VAL A 53 -12.71 -1.69 7.78
CA VAL A 53 -13.07 -0.27 7.73
C VAL A 53 -14.05 0.05 8.84
N VAL A 54 -13.62 0.89 9.77
CA VAL A 54 -14.45 1.44 10.83
C VAL A 54 -14.64 2.93 10.58
N MET A 55 -15.90 3.36 10.61
CA MET A 55 -16.28 4.77 10.64
C MET A 55 -16.60 5.16 12.08
N SER A 56 -16.01 6.24 12.55
CA SER A 56 -16.38 6.86 13.83
C SER A 56 -17.40 7.96 13.59
N ILE A 57 -18.51 7.88 14.31
CA ILE A 57 -19.48 8.98 14.42
C ILE A 57 -19.31 9.59 15.81
N TYR A 58 -19.01 10.87 15.87
CA TYR A 58 -18.81 11.57 17.13
C TYR A 58 -19.40 12.97 17.12
N HIS A 59 -19.59 13.52 18.31
CA HIS A 59 -20.20 14.82 18.53
C HIS A 59 -19.14 15.82 19.03
N GLU A 60 -19.02 16.95 18.34
CA GLU A 60 -18.12 18.04 18.73
C GLU A 60 -18.78 19.40 18.47
N ALA A 61 -18.73 20.30 19.44
CA ALA A 61 -19.27 21.67 19.36
C ALA A 61 -20.72 21.76 18.84
N GLY A 62 -21.59 20.84 19.27
CA GLY A 62 -23.02 20.83 18.87
C GLY A 62 -23.27 20.23 17.48
N LYS A 63 -22.28 19.63 16.84
CA LYS A 63 -22.37 19.05 15.50
C LYS A 63 -21.97 17.58 15.50
N LEU A 64 -22.56 16.82 14.61
CA LEU A 64 -22.21 15.42 14.38
C LEU A 64 -21.22 15.35 13.23
N TYR A 65 -20.20 14.52 13.40
CA TYR A 65 -19.17 14.27 12.39
C TYR A 65 -19.04 12.78 12.12
N GLU A 66 -18.73 12.47 10.86
CA GLU A 66 -18.19 11.16 10.50
C GLU A 66 -16.70 11.28 10.21
N GLU A 67 -15.94 10.26 10.58
CA GLU A 67 -14.52 10.16 10.29
C GLU A 67 -14.13 8.71 10.04
N ARG A 68 -13.27 8.49 9.03
CA ARG A 68 -12.56 7.23 8.78
C ARG A 68 -11.07 7.50 8.91
N GLU A 69 -10.33 6.51 9.33
CA GLU A 69 -8.88 6.66 9.47
C GLU A 69 -8.24 7.17 8.16
N GLY A 70 -7.38 8.18 8.28
CA GLY A 70 -6.70 8.81 7.14
C GLY A 70 -7.59 9.68 6.23
N ARG A 71 -8.85 9.93 6.58
CA ARG A 71 -9.74 10.79 5.78
C ARG A 71 -10.15 12.04 6.55
N LEU A 72 -10.40 13.12 5.80
CA LEU A 72 -11.00 14.32 6.37
C LEU A 72 -12.33 13.98 7.02
N ARG A 73 -12.53 14.47 8.26
CA ARG A 73 -13.81 14.42 8.91
C ARG A 73 -14.85 15.19 8.09
N ARG A 74 -16.07 14.70 8.05
CA ARG A 74 -17.17 15.33 7.37
C ARG A 74 -18.30 15.61 8.35
N GLN A 75 -18.87 16.82 8.28
CA GLN A 75 -20.02 17.17 9.09
C GLN A 75 -21.28 16.47 8.54
N LEU A 76 -22.05 15.89 9.45
CA LEU A 76 -23.37 15.35 9.18
C LEU A 76 -24.41 16.40 9.58
N SER A 77 -25.21 16.85 8.62
CA SER A 77 -26.30 17.81 8.82
C SER A 77 -27.64 17.08 8.83
N ALA A 78 -28.41 17.23 9.89
CA ALA A 78 -29.72 16.57 10.01
C ALA A 78 -30.68 17.04 8.92
N ASP A 79 -31.33 16.10 8.26
CA ASP A 79 -32.41 16.35 7.31
C ASP A 79 -33.77 16.50 8.01
N THR A 80 -34.81 16.80 7.26
CA THR A 80 -36.19 16.87 7.78
C THR A 80 -36.73 15.48 8.15
N THR A 81 -36.20 14.42 7.56
CA THR A 81 -36.59 13.05 7.87
C THR A 81 -35.77 12.56 9.08
N PRO A 82 -36.38 11.96 10.10
CA PRO A 82 -35.69 11.40 11.25
C PRO A 82 -34.59 10.38 10.80
N ASP A 83 -33.46 10.37 11.51
CA ASP A 83 -32.34 9.49 11.26
C ASP A 83 -31.57 9.71 9.93
N HIS A 84 -31.99 10.71 9.13
CA HIS A 84 -31.35 11.08 7.87
C HIS A 84 -30.43 12.29 8.05
N PHE A 85 -29.22 12.19 7.51
CA PHE A 85 -28.22 13.26 7.56
C PHE A 85 -27.57 13.42 6.19
N SER A 86 -27.50 14.64 5.70
CA SER A 86 -26.69 14.98 4.52
C SER A 86 -25.22 15.11 4.90
N VAL A 87 -24.35 14.68 3.98
CA VAL A 87 -22.90 14.77 4.14
C VAL A 87 -22.40 16.01 3.40
N ALA A 88 -21.77 16.93 4.12
CA ALA A 88 -21.21 18.12 3.52
C ALA A 88 -20.23 17.79 2.38
N ALA A 89 -20.34 18.49 1.26
CA ALA A 89 -19.52 18.35 0.06
C ALA A 89 -19.67 17.04 -0.75
N LEU A 90 -20.62 16.18 -0.39
CA LEU A 90 -20.93 14.98 -1.18
C LEU A 90 -22.45 14.95 -1.48
N ALA A 91 -22.80 14.49 -2.67
CA ALA A 91 -24.17 14.13 -3.01
C ALA A 91 -24.52 12.77 -2.38
N SER A 92 -24.56 12.73 -1.03
CA SER A 92 -24.81 11.49 -0.29
C SER A 92 -25.45 11.77 1.07
N HIS A 93 -26.22 10.79 1.54
CA HIS A 93 -26.88 10.82 2.85
C HIS A 93 -26.41 9.64 3.70
N VAL A 94 -26.29 9.88 5.01
CA VAL A 94 -26.15 8.85 6.03
C VAL A 94 -27.54 8.64 6.65
N VAL A 95 -28.02 7.41 6.60
CA VAL A 95 -29.30 7.01 7.20
C VAL A 95 -29.00 6.03 8.33
N PHE A 96 -29.33 6.40 9.57
CA PHE A 96 -29.15 5.50 10.70
C PHE A 96 -30.26 4.46 10.78
N LEU A 97 -29.87 3.23 11.08
CA LEU A 97 -30.77 2.08 11.15
C LEU A 97 -31.10 1.79 12.62
N ARG A 98 -32.37 1.51 12.90
CA ARG A 98 -32.84 1.19 14.26
C ARG A 98 -33.25 -0.25 14.43
N GLY A 99 -32.96 -0.78 15.61
CA GLY A 99 -33.48 -2.07 16.06
C GLY A 99 -34.94 -1.98 16.52
N ALA A 100 -35.52 -3.12 16.85
CA ALA A 100 -36.91 -3.20 17.35
C ALA A 100 -37.15 -2.45 18.67
N ASP A 101 -36.09 -2.25 19.46
CA ASP A 101 -36.09 -1.48 20.71
C ASP A 101 -35.89 0.03 20.51
N GLY A 102 -35.80 0.49 19.25
CA GLY A 102 -35.54 1.88 18.89
C GLY A 102 -34.09 2.32 18.99
N SER A 103 -33.18 1.47 19.44
CA SER A 103 -31.73 1.78 19.47
C SER A 103 -31.13 1.86 18.07
N VAL A 104 -30.07 2.69 17.89
CA VAL A 104 -29.33 2.75 16.64
C VAL A 104 -28.41 1.51 16.57
N THR A 105 -28.60 0.69 15.55
CA THR A 105 -27.87 -0.59 15.35
C THR A 105 -26.88 -0.55 14.20
N GLY A 106 -27.00 0.42 13.30
CA GLY A 106 -26.16 0.55 12.13
C GLY A 106 -26.40 1.84 11.38
N LEU A 107 -25.80 1.96 10.21
CA LEU A 107 -26.06 3.04 9.28
C LEU A 107 -25.96 2.55 7.82
N ARG A 108 -26.50 3.36 6.93
CA ARG A 108 -26.48 3.16 5.48
C ARG A 108 -26.03 4.45 4.81
N ILE A 109 -25.13 4.36 3.84
CA ILE A 109 -24.81 5.50 2.95
C ILE A 109 -25.57 5.33 1.65
N VAL A 110 -26.29 6.38 1.26
CA VAL A 110 -27.07 6.47 0.04
C VAL A 110 -26.46 7.58 -0.82
N LEU A 111 -26.16 7.30 -2.08
CA LEU A 111 -25.68 8.27 -3.06
C LEU A 111 -26.87 8.83 -3.85
N ASP A 112 -26.96 10.17 -3.99
CA ASP A 112 -28.08 10.84 -4.66
C ASP A 112 -28.17 10.54 -6.16
N ALA A 113 -27.03 10.26 -6.80
CA ALA A 113 -26.94 10.09 -8.26
C ALA A 113 -27.33 8.70 -8.77
N ASP A 114 -27.29 7.67 -7.89
CA ASP A 114 -27.61 6.29 -8.25
C ASP A 114 -28.27 5.62 -7.04
N ALA A 115 -29.57 5.63 -7.00
CA ALA A 115 -30.39 5.02 -5.95
C ALA A 115 -30.14 3.51 -5.69
N GLY A 116 -29.12 2.92 -6.32
CA GLY A 116 -28.79 1.51 -6.27
C GLY A 116 -27.54 1.14 -5.47
N VAL A 117 -26.62 2.05 -5.16
CA VAL A 117 -25.40 1.73 -4.40
C VAL A 117 -25.60 2.09 -2.95
N VAL A 118 -25.94 1.09 -2.15
CA VAL A 118 -26.15 1.22 -0.70
C VAL A 118 -25.05 0.46 0.02
N GLU A 119 -24.17 1.19 0.69
CA GLU A 119 -23.24 0.59 1.65
C GLU A 119 -23.83 0.62 3.05
N GLU A 120 -23.73 -0.49 3.78
CA GLU A 120 -24.21 -0.62 5.15
C GLU A 120 -23.06 -0.90 6.11
N ALA A 121 -23.18 -0.32 7.31
CA ALA A 121 -22.27 -0.56 8.42
C ALA A 121 -23.06 -0.94 9.68
N LYS A 122 -22.54 -1.92 10.41
CA LYS A 122 -23.07 -2.34 11.70
C LYS A 122 -22.42 -1.53 12.82
N ARG A 123 -23.19 -1.04 13.77
CA ARG A 123 -22.67 -0.40 14.98
C ARG A 123 -21.95 -1.44 15.84
N ILE A 124 -20.70 -1.17 16.20
CA ILE A 124 -19.84 -2.05 17.00
C ILE A 124 -19.49 -1.44 18.37
N SER A 125 -19.69 -0.14 18.54
CA SER A 125 -19.43 0.58 19.78
C SER A 125 -20.41 1.75 19.93
N THR A 126 -20.74 2.09 21.17
CA THR A 126 -21.48 3.31 21.53
C THR A 126 -20.55 4.50 21.78
N GLU A 127 -19.24 4.27 21.76
CA GLU A 127 -18.23 5.31 21.87
C GLU A 127 -17.71 5.66 20.49
N GLY A 128 -17.87 6.92 20.11
CA GLY A 128 -17.27 7.49 18.91
C GLY A 128 -16.21 8.50 19.34
N ALA A 129 -15.06 8.41 18.75
CA ALA A 129 -13.95 9.31 18.98
C ALA A 129 -13.36 9.77 17.66
N ARG A 130 -12.66 10.88 17.69
CA ARG A 130 -11.82 11.28 16.58
C ARG A 130 -10.75 10.20 16.34
N LEU A 131 -10.69 9.64 15.13
CA LEU A 131 -9.85 8.49 14.81
C LEU A 131 -8.40 8.87 14.52
N SER A 132 -8.22 9.97 13.79
CA SER A 132 -6.89 10.46 13.41
C SER A 132 -6.91 11.97 13.24
N TYR A 133 -5.73 12.58 13.41
CA TYR A 133 -5.55 13.96 12.99
C TYR A 133 -5.19 13.95 11.51
N PHE A 134 -6.11 14.34 10.63
CA PHE A 134 -5.76 14.67 9.27
C PHE A 134 -4.84 15.88 9.28
N ARG A 135 -3.61 15.72 8.76
CA ARG A 135 -2.69 16.83 8.56
C ARG A 135 -2.76 17.25 7.08
N PRO A 136 -3.11 18.50 6.78
CA PRO A 136 -3.10 18.98 5.40
C PRO A 136 -1.67 19.15 4.89
N TYR A 137 -1.48 18.85 3.61
CA TYR A 137 -0.21 18.92 2.91
C TYR A 137 -0.34 19.79 1.65
N VAL A 138 0.67 20.61 1.38
CA VAL A 138 0.82 21.34 0.13
C VAL A 138 1.73 20.57 -0.80
N ARG A 139 1.29 20.46 -2.06
CA ARG A 139 2.03 19.77 -3.12
C ARG A 139 2.94 20.73 -3.88
N HIS A 140 4.16 20.30 -4.15
CA HIS A 140 5.12 20.93 -5.05
C HIS A 140 5.63 19.91 -6.06
N ASP A 141 5.55 20.24 -7.35
CA ASP A 141 6.19 19.47 -8.41
C ASP A 141 7.56 20.10 -8.70
N VAL A 142 8.60 19.29 -8.65
CA VAL A 142 9.99 19.73 -8.83
C VAL A 142 10.73 18.89 -9.85
N ILE A 143 11.78 19.45 -10.42
CA ILE A 143 12.71 18.77 -11.32
C ILE A 143 14.10 18.80 -10.69
N ILE A 144 14.64 17.65 -10.36
CA ILE A 144 15.87 17.48 -9.63
C ILE A 144 17.00 17.08 -10.59
N PRO A 145 18.07 17.87 -10.73
CA PRO A 145 19.20 17.50 -11.58
C PRO A 145 20.09 16.45 -10.91
N MET A 146 20.41 15.41 -11.65
CA MET A 146 21.37 14.37 -11.26
C MET A 146 22.78 14.77 -11.68
N ARG A 147 23.80 14.08 -11.16
CA ARG A 147 25.25 14.36 -11.39
C ARG A 147 25.69 14.30 -12.84
N ASP A 148 24.95 13.57 -13.69
CA ASP A 148 25.19 13.44 -15.14
C ASP A 148 24.39 14.45 -15.96
N GLY A 149 23.61 15.33 -15.31
CA GLY A 149 22.78 16.34 -15.95
C GLY A 149 21.38 15.88 -16.36
N VAL A 150 21.04 14.60 -16.23
CA VAL A 150 19.68 14.10 -16.38
C VAL A 150 18.81 14.65 -15.26
N ARG A 151 17.56 14.99 -15.55
CA ARG A 151 16.63 15.61 -14.61
C ARG A 151 15.50 14.69 -14.26
N LEU A 152 15.28 14.46 -12.96
CA LEU A 152 14.21 13.59 -12.46
C LEU A 152 13.06 14.42 -11.87
N HIS A 153 11.85 14.02 -12.18
CA HIS A 153 10.64 14.64 -11.66
C HIS A 153 10.30 14.05 -10.27
N ALA A 154 9.91 14.93 -9.36
CA ALA A 154 9.41 14.51 -8.05
C ALA A 154 8.21 15.37 -7.62
N VAL A 155 7.31 14.76 -6.86
CA VAL A 155 6.24 15.41 -6.11
C VAL A 155 6.65 15.46 -4.65
N ILE A 156 6.66 16.67 -4.07
CA ILE A 156 6.95 16.88 -2.67
C ILE A 156 5.68 17.35 -1.96
N LEU A 157 5.31 16.65 -0.90
CA LEU A 157 4.19 16.99 -0.03
C LEU A 157 4.73 17.50 1.30
N ARG A 158 4.53 18.79 1.57
CA ARG A 158 4.95 19.43 2.82
C ARG A 158 3.75 19.71 3.71
N PRO A 159 3.88 19.61 5.05
CA PRO A 159 2.83 20.08 5.96
C PRO A 159 2.41 21.52 5.60
N GLU A 160 1.10 21.75 5.46
CA GLU A 160 0.58 23.07 5.09
C GLU A 160 0.81 24.11 6.21
N HIS A 161 0.70 23.66 7.46
CA HIS A 161 0.92 24.49 8.63
C HIS A 161 2.17 24.02 9.36
N VAL A 162 3.14 24.92 9.50
CA VAL A 162 4.41 24.73 10.18
C VAL A 162 4.50 25.72 11.33
N GLU A 163 4.66 25.23 12.54
CA GLU A 163 4.87 26.10 13.70
C GLU A 163 6.33 26.63 13.74
N ALA A 164 6.54 27.75 14.40
CA ALA A 164 7.87 28.34 14.46
C ALA A 164 8.89 27.38 15.12
N GLY A 165 9.88 26.96 14.34
CA GLY A 165 10.93 26.03 14.76
C GLY A 165 10.58 24.55 14.61
N GLU A 166 9.42 24.23 14.07
CA GLU A 166 9.07 22.84 13.74
C GLU A 166 9.87 22.38 12.51
N MET A 167 10.50 21.20 12.62
CA MET A 167 11.34 20.63 11.57
C MET A 167 10.91 19.20 11.30
N PHE A 168 10.92 18.80 10.03
CA PHE A 168 10.40 17.52 9.58
C PHE A 168 11.48 16.67 8.89
N PRO A 169 11.53 15.37 9.13
CA PRO A 169 12.31 14.47 8.29
C PRO A 169 11.66 14.27 6.93
N PHE A 170 12.47 13.92 5.95
CA PHE A 170 11.98 13.41 4.67
C PHE A 170 11.59 11.94 4.79
N LEU A 171 10.54 11.55 4.06
CA LEU A 171 10.22 10.16 3.75
C LEU A 171 10.06 10.02 2.25
N MET A 172 11.02 9.34 1.61
CA MET A 172 11.13 9.23 0.16
C MET A 172 10.66 7.87 -0.34
N ASP A 173 9.87 7.88 -1.41
CA ASP A 173 9.42 6.72 -2.18
C ASP A 173 9.74 6.98 -3.65
N ARG A 174 10.61 6.16 -4.25
CA ARG A 174 10.98 6.22 -5.66
C ARG A 174 10.25 5.13 -6.41
N THR A 175 9.73 5.42 -7.60
CA THR A 175 8.87 4.47 -8.30
C THR A 175 8.95 4.60 -9.82
N PRO A 176 8.84 3.49 -10.56
CA PRO A 176 8.68 3.54 -12.01
C PRO A 176 7.22 3.67 -12.45
N TYR A 177 6.26 3.73 -11.52
CA TYR A 177 4.82 3.60 -11.80
C TYR A 177 4.08 4.93 -11.94
N GLY A 178 4.77 6.06 -11.72
CA GLY A 178 4.23 7.42 -11.81
C GLY A 178 3.78 7.98 -10.46
N VAL A 179 4.06 9.27 -10.27
CA VAL A 179 3.82 9.97 -8.99
C VAL A 179 2.77 11.08 -9.06
N ASP A 180 2.11 11.27 -10.21
CA ASP A 180 1.14 12.34 -10.41
C ASP A 180 -0.08 12.26 -9.48
N GLY A 181 -0.44 11.07 -9.02
CA GLY A 181 -1.56 10.83 -8.10
C GLY A 181 -1.26 11.19 -6.64
N SER A 182 -0.02 11.52 -6.29
CA SER A 182 0.37 11.82 -4.91
C SER A 182 -0.16 13.19 -4.48
N ASP A 183 -0.98 13.22 -3.45
CA ASP A 183 -1.58 14.43 -2.88
C ASP A 183 -1.81 14.32 -1.37
N SER A 184 -2.37 15.39 -0.77
CA SER A 184 -2.68 15.44 0.66
C SER A 184 -3.68 14.37 1.10
N ALA A 185 -4.63 14.01 0.24
CA ALA A 185 -5.64 13.02 0.60
C ALA A 185 -5.06 11.60 0.54
N SER A 186 -4.28 11.30 -0.50
CA SER A 186 -3.65 9.98 -0.68
C SER A 186 -2.69 9.68 0.48
N ILE A 187 -1.82 10.62 0.88
CA ILE A 187 -0.86 10.37 1.96
C ILE A 187 -1.52 10.15 3.32
N ASN A 188 -2.57 10.91 3.63
CA ASN A 188 -3.33 10.72 4.88
C ASN A 188 -4.09 9.39 4.88
N GLN A 189 -4.47 8.88 3.70
CA GLN A 189 -5.14 7.59 3.58
C GLN A 189 -4.15 6.42 3.63
N GLU A 190 -3.01 6.53 2.95
CA GLU A 190 -2.04 5.43 2.81
C GLU A 190 -1.13 5.28 4.03
N LYS A 191 -0.70 6.41 4.61
CA LYS A 191 0.27 6.50 5.72
C LYS A 191 -0.25 7.41 6.85
N PRO A 192 -1.44 7.12 7.42
CA PRO A 192 -2.13 8.05 8.32
C PRO A 192 -1.32 8.40 9.57
N GLU A 193 -0.59 7.45 10.16
CA GLU A 193 0.22 7.66 11.35
C GLU A 193 1.41 8.60 11.06
N LEU A 194 2.12 8.35 9.96
CA LEU A 194 3.26 9.16 9.52
C LEU A 194 2.80 10.55 9.08
N ALA A 195 1.69 10.64 8.34
CA ALA A 195 1.11 11.92 7.93
C ALA A 195 0.71 12.77 9.14
N ALA A 196 0.02 12.19 10.12
CA ALA A 196 -0.37 12.90 11.34
C ALA A 196 0.84 13.38 12.16
N SER A 197 1.90 12.57 12.20
CA SER A 197 3.15 12.91 12.91
C SER A 197 3.96 14.03 12.24
N GLY A 198 3.79 14.24 10.93
CA GLY A 198 4.46 15.29 10.16
C GLY A 198 5.80 14.82 9.59
N TYR A 199 5.83 14.68 8.28
CA TYR A 199 6.99 14.38 7.43
C TYR A 199 6.93 15.24 6.19
N ILE A 200 8.04 15.43 5.51
CA ILE A 200 8.07 15.89 4.12
C ILE A 200 8.11 14.63 3.24
N PHE A 201 7.00 14.31 2.59
CA PHE A 201 6.93 13.14 1.70
C PHE A 201 7.46 13.50 0.32
N VAL A 202 8.29 12.63 -0.23
CA VAL A 202 8.91 12.79 -1.55
C VAL A 202 8.60 11.57 -2.39
N TYR A 203 7.89 11.77 -3.49
CA TYR A 203 7.60 10.75 -4.49
C TYR A 203 8.34 11.09 -5.77
N GLN A 204 9.21 10.19 -6.26
CA GLN A 204 10.04 10.47 -7.43
C GLN A 204 9.81 9.45 -8.55
N ASP A 205 9.52 9.95 -9.76
CA ASP A 205 9.60 9.16 -10.99
C ASP A 205 11.06 8.78 -11.25
N VAL A 206 11.37 7.48 -11.37
CA VAL A 206 12.73 7.05 -11.68
C VAL A 206 13.15 7.45 -13.09
N ARG A 207 14.44 7.40 -13.34
CA ARG A 207 15.08 7.71 -14.61
C ARG A 207 14.40 7.01 -15.79
N GLY A 208 14.04 7.78 -16.82
CA GLY A 208 13.40 7.29 -18.04
C GLY A 208 11.91 6.95 -17.92
N ARG A 209 11.29 7.17 -16.76
CA ARG A 209 9.86 6.92 -16.56
C ARG A 209 9.09 8.22 -16.39
N TYR A 210 7.84 8.23 -16.83
CA TYR A 210 6.88 9.34 -16.74
C TYR A 210 7.49 10.69 -17.11
N LYS A 211 7.62 11.61 -16.17
CA LYS A 211 8.13 12.97 -16.41
C LYS A 211 9.64 13.08 -16.23
N SER A 212 10.31 12.03 -15.75
CA SER A 212 11.76 11.99 -15.61
C SER A 212 12.45 11.80 -16.95
N GLU A 213 13.60 12.44 -17.11
CA GLU A 213 14.48 12.29 -18.28
C GLU A 213 15.35 11.03 -18.18
N GLY A 214 16.14 10.79 -19.22
CA GLY A 214 17.07 9.66 -19.31
C GLY A 214 16.41 8.39 -19.87
N GLN A 215 17.07 7.27 -19.67
CA GLN A 215 16.65 5.96 -20.14
C GLN A 215 16.35 5.03 -18.97
N PHE A 216 15.19 4.40 -18.97
CA PHE A 216 14.85 3.35 -18.04
C PHE A 216 15.66 2.08 -18.35
N VAL A 217 16.15 1.44 -17.30
CA VAL A 217 16.79 0.12 -17.35
C VAL A 217 16.21 -0.69 -16.21
N MET A 218 15.59 -1.82 -16.55
CA MET A 218 15.00 -2.74 -15.57
C MET A 218 16.05 -3.21 -14.57
N ASN A 219 15.79 -3.10 -13.28
CA ASN A 219 16.71 -3.47 -12.19
C ASN A 219 18.17 -3.10 -12.53
N ARG A 220 18.37 -1.82 -12.85
CA ARG A 220 19.69 -1.32 -13.30
C ARG A 220 20.81 -1.86 -12.42
N PRO A 221 21.81 -2.54 -13.01
CA PRO A 221 22.95 -3.09 -12.27
C PRO A 221 23.67 -2.03 -11.44
N ILE A 222 24.10 -2.41 -10.24
CA ILE A 222 24.91 -1.57 -9.37
C ILE A 222 26.31 -1.44 -9.98
N VAL A 223 26.80 -0.20 -10.05
CA VAL A 223 28.14 0.13 -10.56
C VAL A 223 29.06 0.60 -9.44
N GLU A 224 30.36 0.57 -9.67
CA GLU A 224 31.34 1.16 -8.75
C GLU A 224 31.19 2.69 -8.74
N HIS A 225 30.99 3.30 -7.58
CA HIS A 225 30.74 4.74 -7.43
C HIS A 225 32.00 5.62 -7.50
N ASN A 226 33.03 5.13 -8.19
CA ASN A 226 34.35 5.76 -8.31
C ASN A 226 34.37 6.99 -9.23
N TYR A 227 33.41 7.10 -10.15
CA TYR A 227 33.35 8.12 -11.19
C TYR A 227 31.97 8.79 -11.23
N LYS A 228 31.95 10.10 -11.52
CA LYS A 228 30.71 10.86 -11.71
C LYS A 228 29.83 10.36 -12.86
N THR A 229 30.41 9.63 -13.79
CA THR A 229 29.70 9.05 -14.95
C THR A 229 29.09 7.68 -14.66
N ASN A 230 29.40 7.08 -13.53
CA ASN A 230 28.83 5.81 -13.12
C ASN A 230 27.48 6.07 -12.45
N ILE A 231 26.42 5.69 -13.13
CA ILE A 231 25.05 5.99 -12.77
C ILE A 231 24.26 4.72 -12.54
N ASP A 232 23.62 4.64 -11.38
CA ASP A 232 22.65 3.64 -11.00
C ASP A 232 21.55 4.25 -10.10
N GLU A 233 20.67 3.43 -9.55
CA GLU A 233 19.58 3.89 -8.73
C GLU A 233 20.05 4.39 -7.35
N SER A 234 21.19 3.92 -6.84
CA SER A 234 21.83 4.41 -5.62
C SER A 234 22.34 5.84 -5.80
N THR A 235 23.02 6.09 -6.90
CA THR A 235 23.55 7.43 -7.21
C THR A 235 22.45 8.45 -7.47
N ASP A 236 21.35 8.05 -8.12
CA ASP A 236 20.19 8.92 -8.31
C ASP A 236 19.48 9.24 -6.98
N ALA A 237 19.41 8.27 -6.08
CA ALA A 237 18.88 8.49 -4.72
C ALA A 237 19.77 9.45 -3.92
N TYR A 238 21.09 9.26 -3.99
CA TYR A 238 22.08 10.12 -3.35
C TYR A 238 21.94 11.60 -3.78
N ASP A 239 21.90 11.83 -5.09
CA ASP A 239 21.79 13.17 -5.67
C ASP A 239 20.44 13.83 -5.33
N THR A 240 19.37 13.03 -5.28
CA THR A 240 18.04 13.47 -4.86
C THR A 240 18.06 13.95 -3.41
N VAL A 241 18.64 13.16 -2.50
CA VAL A 241 18.75 13.53 -1.07
C VAL A 241 19.58 14.79 -0.88
N ASP A 242 20.71 14.89 -1.56
CA ASP A 242 21.58 16.07 -1.50
C ASP A 242 20.87 17.35 -1.99
N TRP A 243 20.03 17.24 -3.03
CA TRP A 243 19.20 18.32 -3.52
C TRP A 243 18.10 18.72 -2.52
N LEU A 244 17.39 17.74 -1.94
CA LEU A 244 16.30 17.96 -0.98
C LEU A 244 16.78 18.74 0.24
N LEU A 245 17.92 18.35 0.82
CA LEU A 245 18.49 19.01 2.00
C LEU A 245 18.82 20.48 1.77
N ARG A 246 19.18 20.85 0.55
CA ARG A 246 19.56 22.22 0.20
C ARG A 246 18.37 23.09 -0.22
N ASN A 247 17.31 22.50 -0.76
CA ASN A 247 16.26 23.24 -1.45
C ASN A 247 14.91 23.23 -0.71
N GLU A 248 14.65 22.24 0.14
CA GLU A 248 13.40 22.17 0.89
C GLU A 248 13.59 22.75 2.30
N PRO A 249 12.85 23.79 2.69
CA PRO A 249 12.96 24.38 4.03
C PRO A 249 12.29 23.49 5.08
N ASP A 250 12.51 23.84 6.35
CA ASP A 250 11.94 23.20 7.53
C ASP A 250 12.25 21.68 7.65
N ASN A 251 13.34 21.22 7.00
CA ASN A 251 13.80 19.85 7.13
C ASN A 251 14.77 19.70 8.32
N ASN A 252 14.70 18.55 8.99
CA ASN A 252 15.57 18.22 10.12
C ASN A 252 16.92 17.57 9.73
N GLY A 253 17.23 17.48 8.44
CA GLY A 253 18.46 16.89 7.91
C GLY A 253 18.46 15.35 7.90
N ARG A 254 17.32 14.68 8.13
CA ARG A 254 17.21 13.23 8.12
C ARG A 254 16.25 12.74 7.04
N VAL A 255 16.59 11.63 6.41
CA VAL A 255 15.82 11.00 5.33
C VAL A 255 15.56 9.55 5.68
N GLY A 256 14.31 9.13 5.58
CA GLY A 256 13.90 7.75 5.48
C GLY A 256 13.57 7.40 4.04
N VAL A 257 13.80 6.16 3.63
CA VAL A 257 13.38 5.68 2.31
C VAL A 257 12.57 4.42 2.48
N LEU A 258 11.43 4.35 1.82
CA LEU A 258 10.62 3.14 1.79
C LEU A 258 10.06 2.92 0.39
N GLY A 259 9.68 1.71 0.09
CA GLY A 259 9.02 1.38 -1.15
C GLY A 259 8.59 -0.08 -1.20
N LEU A 260 7.62 -0.38 -2.05
CA LEU A 260 7.08 -1.73 -2.27
C LEU A 260 7.48 -2.23 -3.65
N SER A 261 7.81 -3.54 -3.77
CA SER A 261 8.06 -4.18 -5.07
C SER A 261 9.29 -3.56 -5.75
N TYR A 262 9.17 -3.07 -6.96
CA TYR A 262 10.24 -2.26 -7.57
C TYR A 262 10.65 -1.07 -6.69
N GLY A 263 9.70 -0.45 -5.98
CA GLY A 263 10.00 0.57 -4.96
C GLY A 263 10.81 0.02 -3.80
N GLY A 264 10.61 -1.25 -3.42
CA GLY A 264 11.43 -1.98 -2.43
C GLY A 264 12.87 -2.13 -2.88
N PHE A 265 13.09 -2.59 -4.12
CA PHE A 265 14.40 -2.58 -4.76
C PHE A 265 15.03 -1.18 -4.72
N LEU A 266 14.29 -0.13 -5.05
CA LEU A 266 14.79 1.24 -5.04
C LEU A 266 15.09 1.75 -3.62
N ALA A 267 14.35 1.29 -2.60
CA ALA A 267 14.63 1.61 -1.21
C ALA A 267 15.93 0.96 -0.74
N MET A 268 16.18 -0.30 -1.12
CA MET A 268 17.45 -0.98 -0.87
C MET A 268 18.60 -0.28 -1.59
N MET A 269 18.44 0.06 -2.87
CA MET A 269 19.44 0.81 -3.64
C MET A 269 19.82 2.14 -2.99
N ALA A 270 18.87 2.84 -2.37
CA ALA A 270 19.14 4.08 -1.62
C ALA A 270 19.95 3.85 -0.33
N GLY A 271 19.99 2.61 0.17
CA GLY A 271 20.82 2.19 1.31
C GLY A 271 22.25 1.82 0.94
N ILE A 272 22.52 1.51 -0.33
CA ILE A 272 23.88 1.15 -0.80
C ILE A 272 24.68 2.43 -1.00
N ASP A 273 25.84 2.53 -0.31
CA ASP A 273 26.66 3.76 -0.27
C ASP A 273 25.81 5.01 0.01
N ALA A 274 24.93 4.88 0.95
CA ALA A 274 23.87 5.84 1.24
C ALA A 274 24.40 7.26 1.52
N HIS A 275 23.60 8.26 1.10
CA HIS A 275 23.86 9.63 1.56
C HIS A 275 23.85 9.71 3.09
N PRO A 276 24.77 10.45 3.76
CA PRO A 276 24.85 10.49 5.23
C PRO A 276 23.57 10.92 5.95
N ALA A 277 22.67 11.61 5.27
CA ALA A 277 21.36 11.98 5.80
C ALA A 277 20.33 10.84 5.79
N VAL A 278 20.55 9.75 5.04
CA VAL A 278 19.69 8.56 5.08
C VAL A 278 19.94 7.87 6.41
N LYS A 279 18.89 7.76 7.22
CA LYS A 279 18.95 7.23 8.60
C LYS A 279 18.14 5.96 8.79
N ALA A 280 17.27 5.62 7.85
CA ALA A 280 16.47 4.42 7.89
C ALA A 280 15.96 4.07 6.49
N ILE A 281 15.91 2.78 6.16
CA ILE A 281 15.27 2.29 4.95
C ILE A 281 14.28 1.17 5.29
N SER A 282 13.23 1.04 4.48
CA SER A 282 12.28 -0.08 4.57
C SER A 282 11.97 -0.62 3.18
N PRO A 283 12.80 -1.54 2.68
CA PRO A 283 12.48 -2.35 1.51
C PRO A 283 11.29 -3.27 1.82
N GLN A 284 10.25 -3.22 1.00
CA GLN A 284 9.03 -3.98 1.22
C GLN A 284 8.77 -4.84 -0.01
N ALA A 285 8.78 -6.16 0.13
CA ALA A 285 8.73 -7.12 -0.97
C ALA A 285 9.61 -6.67 -2.15
N PRO A 286 10.93 -6.55 -1.96
CA PRO A 286 11.82 -6.01 -2.98
C PRO A 286 12.08 -7.02 -4.11
N MET A 287 12.17 -6.53 -5.36
CA MET A 287 12.68 -7.28 -6.51
C MET A 287 14.20 -7.46 -6.39
N THR A 288 14.66 -8.42 -5.63
CA THR A 288 16.07 -8.59 -5.25
C THR A 288 16.86 -9.37 -6.28
N ASP A 289 16.38 -10.54 -6.65
CA ASP A 289 16.96 -11.37 -7.73
C ASP A 289 15.85 -11.93 -8.62
N VAL A 290 15.67 -11.30 -9.75
CA VAL A 290 14.60 -11.58 -10.70
C VAL A 290 14.73 -12.94 -11.41
N TRP A 291 15.84 -13.64 -11.23
CA TRP A 291 16.07 -14.98 -11.77
C TRP A 291 15.93 -16.09 -10.72
N MET A 292 16.34 -15.84 -9.47
CA MET A 292 16.35 -16.86 -8.42
C MET A 292 14.99 -17.04 -7.78
N GLY A 293 14.26 -15.99 -7.48
CA GLY A 293 13.05 -16.16 -6.68
C GLY A 293 11.97 -15.10 -6.82
N ASP A 294 12.29 -14.00 -7.49
CA ASP A 294 11.37 -12.87 -7.62
C ASP A 294 10.98 -12.70 -9.10
N ASP A 295 9.84 -12.10 -9.36
CA ASP A 295 9.28 -11.66 -10.64
C ASP A 295 9.40 -12.61 -11.83
N PHE A 296 10.55 -12.72 -12.49
CA PHE A 296 10.64 -13.32 -13.83
C PHE A 296 10.89 -14.83 -13.81
N PHE A 297 11.69 -15.29 -12.87
CA PHE A 297 12.01 -16.71 -12.73
C PHE A 297 11.93 -17.14 -11.26
N HIS A 298 11.59 -18.39 -11.03
CA HIS A 298 11.74 -19.05 -9.74
C HIS A 298 12.75 -20.19 -9.89
N ASN A 299 13.99 -19.98 -9.48
CA ASN A 299 15.11 -20.90 -9.67
C ASN A 299 15.23 -21.38 -11.13
N GLY A 300 15.14 -20.46 -12.08
CA GLY A 300 15.21 -20.73 -13.51
C GLY A 300 13.89 -21.14 -14.17
N ALA A 301 12.80 -21.34 -13.43
CA ALA A 301 11.49 -21.57 -13.99
C ALA A 301 10.86 -20.24 -14.42
N PHE A 302 10.79 -19.99 -15.72
CA PHE A 302 10.29 -18.73 -16.27
C PHE A 302 8.79 -18.54 -16.05
N ARG A 303 8.41 -17.41 -15.46
CA ARG A 303 7.02 -16.98 -15.24
C ARG A 303 6.50 -16.23 -16.46
N GLN A 304 6.13 -16.97 -17.48
CA GLN A 304 5.87 -16.42 -18.81
C GLN A 304 4.80 -15.33 -18.83
N SER A 305 3.64 -15.54 -18.19
CA SER A 305 2.55 -14.57 -18.18
C SER A 305 2.94 -13.26 -17.49
N TYR A 306 3.61 -13.37 -16.35
CA TYR A 306 4.06 -12.21 -15.58
C TYR A 306 5.18 -11.47 -16.32
N GLY A 307 6.22 -12.17 -16.77
CA GLY A 307 7.36 -11.56 -17.47
C GLY A 307 6.93 -10.79 -18.73
N PHE A 308 5.94 -11.30 -19.47
CA PHE A 308 5.41 -10.61 -20.64
C PHE A 308 4.69 -9.32 -20.28
N ASP A 309 3.74 -9.39 -19.36
CA ASP A 309 2.92 -8.24 -19.00
C ASP A 309 3.77 -7.14 -18.36
N TYR A 310 4.65 -7.52 -17.44
CA TYR A 310 5.47 -6.57 -16.71
C TYR A 310 6.50 -5.86 -17.60
N VAL A 311 7.20 -6.60 -18.46
CA VAL A 311 8.15 -6.00 -19.40
C VAL A 311 7.45 -5.09 -20.41
N GLN A 312 6.29 -5.50 -20.93
CA GLN A 312 5.47 -4.65 -21.79
C GLN A 312 5.05 -3.37 -21.06
N GLN A 313 4.58 -3.48 -19.84
CA GLN A 313 4.16 -2.35 -19.03
C GLN A 313 5.30 -1.36 -18.77
N MET A 314 6.50 -1.86 -18.54
CA MET A 314 7.63 -1.06 -18.09
C MET A 314 8.52 -0.52 -19.20
N GLU A 315 8.74 -1.27 -20.28
CA GLU A 315 9.75 -0.93 -21.29
C GLU A 315 9.17 -0.45 -22.62
N SER A 316 7.87 -0.72 -22.93
CA SER A 316 7.32 -0.35 -24.23
C SER A 316 7.14 1.16 -24.41
N GLN A 317 6.96 1.90 -23.32
CA GLN A 317 6.86 3.37 -23.32
C GLN A 317 7.17 3.96 -21.94
N LYS A 318 7.28 5.30 -21.86
CA LYS A 318 7.61 6.00 -20.60
C LYS A 318 6.55 5.85 -19.49
N THR A 319 5.31 5.58 -19.84
CA THR A 319 4.21 5.36 -18.90
C THR A 319 3.81 3.90 -18.88
N ASN A 320 3.04 3.48 -17.87
CA ASN A 320 2.55 2.10 -17.81
C ASN A 320 1.68 1.79 -19.03
N ALA A 321 1.99 0.69 -19.70
CA ALA A 321 1.27 0.21 -20.89
C ALA A 321 0.87 -1.25 -20.66
N PRO A 322 -0.25 -1.50 -19.95
CA PRO A 322 -0.69 -2.86 -19.67
C PRO A 322 -0.96 -3.63 -20.95
N MET A 323 -0.70 -4.91 -20.90
CA MET A 323 -0.96 -5.83 -22.00
C MET A 323 -2.47 -6.03 -22.16
N ASN A 324 -3.02 -5.61 -23.30
CA ASN A 324 -4.45 -5.76 -23.59
C ASN A 324 -4.74 -7.07 -24.33
N LEU A 325 -4.61 -8.20 -23.64
CA LEU A 325 -5.04 -9.50 -24.16
C LEU A 325 -6.56 -9.61 -24.15
N LYS A 326 -7.12 -10.09 -25.26
CA LYS A 326 -8.55 -10.44 -25.33
C LYS A 326 -8.73 -11.87 -24.82
N GLY A 327 -9.55 -12.04 -23.80
CA GLY A 327 -9.85 -13.33 -23.20
C GLY A 327 -9.00 -13.63 -21.95
N ASP A 328 -8.96 -14.91 -21.59
CA ASP A 328 -8.20 -15.38 -20.43
C ASP A 328 -6.70 -15.44 -20.75
N THR A 329 -5.90 -14.85 -19.87
CA THR A 329 -4.43 -14.78 -20.04
C THR A 329 -3.78 -16.16 -19.95
N TYR A 330 -4.30 -17.03 -19.08
CA TYR A 330 -3.79 -18.41 -18.96
C TYR A 330 -4.02 -19.19 -20.25
N ASP A 331 -5.22 -19.14 -20.82
CA ASP A 331 -5.56 -19.82 -22.08
C ASP A 331 -4.71 -19.29 -23.24
N PHE A 332 -4.43 -17.98 -23.26
CA PHE A 332 -3.56 -17.39 -24.26
C PHE A 332 -2.15 -18.01 -24.20
N PHE A 333 -1.50 -17.99 -23.04
CA PHE A 333 -0.14 -18.51 -22.90
C PHE A 333 -0.07 -20.03 -23.06
N LEU A 334 -1.09 -20.76 -22.62
CA LEU A 334 -1.17 -22.20 -22.82
C LEU A 334 -1.21 -22.54 -24.33
N LYS A 335 -1.96 -21.78 -25.12
CA LYS A 335 -2.06 -21.97 -26.57
C LYS A 335 -0.74 -21.69 -27.29
N HIS A 336 0.07 -20.75 -26.82
CA HIS A 336 1.30 -20.32 -27.46
C HIS A 336 2.56 -21.00 -26.92
N VAL A 337 2.46 -21.87 -25.97
CA VAL A 337 3.43 -22.83 -25.41
C VAL A 337 4.78 -22.25 -24.93
N ASN A 338 5.30 -21.21 -25.60
CA ASN A 338 6.58 -20.60 -25.24
C ASN A 338 6.65 -19.11 -25.59
N PHE A 339 7.68 -18.43 -25.07
CA PHE A 339 7.91 -17.01 -25.28
C PHE A 339 7.93 -16.63 -26.78
N VAL A 340 8.67 -17.39 -27.59
CA VAL A 340 8.82 -17.07 -29.03
C VAL A 340 7.48 -17.13 -29.76
N GLY A 341 6.66 -18.14 -29.47
CA GLY A 341 5.33 -18.30 -30.05
C GLY A 341 4.37 -17.20 -29.62
N ALA A 342 4.35 -16.84 -28.35
CA ALA A 342 3.52 -15.77 -27.82
C ALA A 342 3.93 -14.39 -28.39
N ALA A 343 5.24 -14.08 -28.38
CA ALA A 343 5.76 -12.83 -28.93
C ALA A 343 5.51 -12.70 -30.44
N ALA A 344 5.64 -13.79 -31.20
CA ALA A 344 5.41 -13.76 -32.66
C ALA A 344 3.94 -13.50 -33.03
N THR A 345 2.99 -13.87 -32.16
CA THR A 345 1.56 -13.84 -32.47
C THR A 345 0.89 -12.54 -32.02
N ALA A 346 1.24 -12.03 -30.85
CA ALA A 346 0.52 -10.94 -30.22
C ALA A 346 1.35 -9.66 -30.04
N PHE A 347 2.69 -9.78 -29.99
CA PHE A 347 3.58 -8.70 -29.56
C PHE A 347 4.86 -8.67 -30.37
N GLN A 348 4.77 -8.38 -31.65
CA GLN A 348 5.93 -8.34 -32.55
C GLN A 348 7.06 -7.44 -32.02
N ASP A 349 6.70 -6.35 -31.33
CA ASP A 349 7.65 -5.37 -30.81
C ASP A 349 8.30 -5.81 -29.49
N MET A 350 7.74 -6.79 -28.78
CA MET A 350 8.31 -7.26 -27.51
C MET A 350 9.73 -7.80 -27.63
N ARG A 351 10.08 -8.40 -28.75
CA ARG A 351 11.44 -8.91 -28.98
C ARG A 351 12.50 -7.82 -29.01
N GLU A 352 12.09 -6.59 -29.22
CA GLU A 352 12.98 -5.43 -29.23
C GLU A 352 13.17 -4.82 -27.84
N LEU A 353 12.31 -5.19 -26.87
CA LEU A 353 12.43 -4.73 -25.50
C LEU A 353 13.64 -5.39 -24.82
N PRO A 354 14.48 -4.62 -24.12
CA PRO A 354 15.74 -5.11 -23.57
C PRO A 354 15.60 -6.34 -22.67
N THR A 355 14.68 -6.30 -21.70
CA THR A 355 14.48 -7.42 -20.76
C THR A 355 13.83 -8.62 -21.44
N ALA A 356 12.88 -8.41 -22.36
CA ALA A 356 12.30 -9.51 -23.14
C ALA A 356 13.34 -10.21 -23.99
N ARG A 357 14.30 -9.48 -24.56
CA ARG A 357 15.44 -10.05 -25.27
C ARG A 357 16.34 -10.84 -24.34
N ALA A 358 16.58 -10.33 -23.12
CA ALA A 358 17.41 -11.03 -22.13
C ALA A 358 16.81 -12.38 -21.72
N PHE A 359 15.49 -12.55 -21.69
CA PHE A 359 14.84 -13.86 -21.45
C PHE A 359 15.24 -14.92 -22.47
N LEU A 360 15.52 -14.51 -23.72
CA LEU A 360 15.94 -15.41 -24.80
C LEU A 360 17.46 -15.62 -24.82
N ASP A 361 18.21 -14.54 -24.63
CA ASP A 361 19.66 -14.53 -24.80
C ASP A 361 20.39 -15.04 -23.54
N GLN A 362 19.75 -14.98 -22.38
CA GLN A 362 20.28 -15.32 -21.06
C GLN A 362 19.35 -16.27 -20.30
N PRO A 363 19.05 -17.49 -20.82
CA PRO A 363 18.12 -18.41 -20.19
C PRO A 363 18.66 -19.06 -18.90
N GLU A 364 19.97 -18.96 -18.66
CA GLU A 364 20.67 -19.48 -17.49
C GLU A 364 21.03 -18.34 -16.53
N TYR A 365 21.38 -18.68 -15.27
CA TYR A 365 21.85 -17.70 -14.27
C TYR A 365 23.25 -17.20 -14.62
N THR A 366 23.31 -16.40 -15.66
CA THR A 366 24.56 -15.80 -16.17
C THR A 366 24.95 -14.57 -15.35
N LYS A 367 26.14 -14.04 -15.64
CA LYS A 367 26.59 -12.78 -15.03
C LYS A 367 25.61 -11.62 -15.25
N PHE A 368 24.85 -11.63 -16.33
CA PHE A 368 23.82 -10.63 -16.59
C PHE A 368 22.82 -10.54 -15.43
N TRP A 369 22.22 -11.66 -15.00
CA TRP A 369 21.29 -11.71 -13.88
C TRP A 369 21.97 -11.45 -12.54
N GLN A 370 23.19 -12.00 -12.36
CA GLN A 370 23.98 -11.82 -11.14
C GLN A 370 24.35 -10.36 -10.88
N ASP A 371 24.59 -9.58 -11.93
CA ASP A 371 24.89 -8.14 -11.79
C ASP A 371 23.66 -7.30 -11.42
N MET A 372 22.45 -7.82 -11.69
CA MET A 372 21.17 -7.23 -11.28
C MET A 372 20.78 -7.64 -9.86
N ALA A 373 21.33 -8.74 -9.34
CA ALA A 373 20.99 -9.31 -8.04
C ALA A 373 21.55 -8.43 -6.90
N VAL A 374 20.65 -7.80 -6.14
CA VAL A 374 20.99 -6.78 -5.13
C VAL A 374 21.68 -7.40 -3.92
N GLU A 375 21.27 -8.60 -3.50
CA GLU A 375 21.77 -9.26 -2.29
C GLU A 375 23.29 -9.50 -2.31
N ASN A 376 23.90 -9.47 -3.49
CA ASN A 376 25.35 -9.60 -3.66
C ASN A 376 26.13 -8.31 -3.32
N ARG A 377 25.44 -7.19 -3.04
CA ARG A 377 26.03 -5.86 -2.83
C ARG A 377 25.73 -5.26 -1.46
N LEU A 378 25.05 -5.98 -0.59
CA LEU A 378 24.51 -5.45 0.66
C LEU A 378 25.54 -5.21 1.77
N SER A 379 26.79 -5.64 1.60
CA SER A 379 27.88 -5.28 2.53
C SER A 379 28.16 -3.79 2.64
N HIS A 380 27.66 -3.00 1.69
CA HIS A 380 27.74 -1.53 1.68
C HIS A 380 26.54 -0.83 2.33
N VAL A 381 25.56 -1.59 2.83
CA VAL A 381 24.40 -1.03 3.56
C VAL A 381 24.75 -0.98 5.05
N THR A 382 24.71 0.22 5.61
CA THR A 382 25.07 0.46 7.03
C THR A 382 23.97 1.21 7.79
N VAL A 383 22.83 1.42 7.16
CA VAL A 383 21.69 2.13 7.75
C VAL A 383 20.68 1.14 8.35
N PRO A 384 19.99 1.53 9.43
CA PRO A 384 18.88 0.75 9.97
C PRO A 384 17.88 0.34 8.90
N THR A 385 17.57 -0.95 8.83
CA THR A 385 16.76 -1.54 7.76
C THR A 385 15.59 -2.34 8.31
N LEU A 386 14.38 -2.07 7.82
CA LEU A 386 13.17 -2.82 8.13
C LEU A 386 12.68 -3.54 6.87
N GLU A 387 13.02 -4.81 6.74
CA GLU A 387 12.55 -5.69 5.68
C GLU A 387 11.10 -6.13 5.94
N VAL A 388 10.25 -6.08 4.92
CA VAL A 388 8.83 -6.44 5.05
C VAL A 388 8.39 -7.31 3.90
N GLY A 389 7.71 -8.42 4.19
CA GLY A 389 7.19 -9.31 3.15
C GLY A 389 5.95 -10.09 3.57
N GLY A 390 5.32 -10.70 2.59
CA GLY A 390 4.12 -11.52 2.75
C GLY A 390 4.37 -13.00 2.51
N TYR A 391 3.79 -13.89 3.33
CA TYR A 391 3.91 -15.33 3.13
C TYR A 391 3.22 -15.85 1.86
N TRP A 392 2.27 -15.11 1.32
CA TRP A 392 1.56 -15.44 0.09
C TRP A 392 1.85 -14.43 -1.02
N ASP A 393 3.00 -13.76 -0.91
CA ASP A 393 3.49 -12.92 -1.99
C ASP A 393 4.01 -13.83 -3.10
N GLN A 394 3.32 -13.84 -4.22
CA GLN A 394 3.69 -14.68 -5.36
C GLN A 394 4.69 -13.98 -6.30
N GLU A 395 5.01 -12.71 -6.02
CA GLU A 395 5.95 -11.92 -6.81
C GLU A 395 7.33 -11.91 -6.14
N ASP A 396 7.43 -11.33 -4.94
CA ASP A 396 8.69 -10.99 -4.27
C ASP A 396 8.79 -11.56 -2.84
N MET A 397 8.42 -12.81 -2.64
CA MET A 397 8.52 -13.48 -1.34
C MET A 397 9.97 -13.85 -0.98
N TRP A 398 10.77 -14.16 -1.98
CA TRP A 398 12.16 -14.61 -1.80
C TRP A 398 13.07 -13.46 -1.41
N GLY A 399 12.97 -12.33 -2.11
CA GLY A 399 13.84 -11.16 -1.98
C GLY A 399 13.92 -10.62 -0.57
N THR A 400 12.78 -10.41 0.09
CA THR A 400 12.71 -9.92 1.48
C THR A 400 13.58 -10.75 2.43
N GLN A 401 13.51 -12.08 2.32
CA GLN A 401 14.28 -12.97 3.20
C GLN A 401 15.75 -13.08 2.80
N ALA A 402 16.03 -13.00 1.49
CA ALA A 402 17.40 -13.03 0.97
C ALA A 402 18.17 -11.76 1.36
N GLU A 403 17.56 -10.59 1.23
CA GLU A 403 18.15 -9.31 1.67
C GLU A 403 18.40 -9.32 3.17
N TYR A 404 17.41 -9.67 3.98
CA TYR A 404 17.59 -9.82 5.42
C TYR A 404 18.76 -10.74 5.77
N ALA A 405 18.80 -11.94 5.18
CA ALA A 405 19.90 -12.91 5.45
C ALA A 405 21.27 -12.40 5.00
N ALA A 406 21.33 -11.64 3.92
CA ALA A 406 22.58 -11.03 3.45
C ALA A 406 23.04 -9.88 4.36
N LEU A 407 22.13 -9.00 4.77
CA LEU A 407 22.39 -7.89 5.67
C LEU A 407 22.84 -8.36 7.06
N LYS A 408 22.19 -9.40 7.61
CA LYS A 408 22.54 -9.95 8.94
C LYS A 408 23.99 -10.42 9.05
N LYS A 409 24.65 -10.73 7.94
CA LYS A 409 26.09 -11.09 7.95
C LYS A 409 26.99 -9.92 8.37
N HIS A 410 26.50 -8.70 8.26
CA HIS A 410 27.24 -7.46 8.51
C HIS A 410 26.57 -6.56 9.56
N ASP A 411 25.48 -7.00 10.14
CA ASP A 411 24.67 -6.24 11.12
C ASP A 411 25.30 -6.21 12.51
N LEU A 412 26.37 -5.43 12.65
CA LEU A 412 27.07 -5.25 13.93
C LEU A 412 26.25 -4.41 14.94
N GLY A 413 25.33 -3.60 14.44
CA GLY A 413 24.49 -2.70 15.26
C GLY A 413 23.20 -3.35 15.75
N HIS A 414 22.84 -4.53 15.26
CA HIS A 414 21.53 -5.15 15.47
C HIS A 414 20.39 -4.22 15.03
N GLU A 415 20.53 -3.60 13.86
CA GLU A 415 19.60 -2.63 13.29
C GLU A 415 18.97 -3.11 11.97
N VAL A 416 19.08 -4.41 11.68
CA VAL A 416 18.39 -5.08 10.58
C VAL A 416 17.24 -5.90 11.13
N PHE A 417 16.03 -5.58 10.69
CA PHE A 417 14.77 -6.15 11.19
C PHE A 417 13.98 -6.78 10.06
N LEU A 418 13.20 -7.82 10.38
CA LEU A 418 12.34 -8.52 9.42
C LEU A 418 10.91 -8.60 9.92
N VAL A 419 9.95 -8.30 9.04
CA VAL A 419 8.52 -8.48 9.31
C VAL A 419 7.91 -9.35 8.21
N LEU A 420 7.35 -10.50 8.61
CA LEU A 420 6.66 -11.43 7.72
C LEU A 420 5.20 -11.58 8.12
N GLY A 421 4.30 -11.07 7.28
CA GLY A 421 2.86 -11.11 7.55
C GLY A 421 2.08 -12.08 6.67
N PRO A 422 0.80 -12.33 7.00
CA PRO A 422 -0.06 -13.24 6.27
C PRO A 422 -0.67 -12.54 5.03
N TRP A 423 0.18 -12.01 4.17
CA TRP A 423 -0.19 -11.11 3.08
C TRP A 423 0.19 -11.66 1.71
N ASN A 424 -0.58 -11.26 0.70
CA ASN A 424 -0.12 -11.24 -0.67
C ASN A 424 0.69 -9.96 -0.93
N HIS A 425 1.16 -9.78 -2.17
CA HIS A 425 1.93 -8.61 -2.58
C HIS A 425 1.24 -7.30 -2.19
N GLY A 426 1.90 -6.50 -1.33
CA GLY A 426 1.37 -5.23 -0.82
C GLY A 426 0.16 -5.33 0.12
N GLY A 427 -0.21 -6.51 0.60
CA GLY A 427 -1.42 -6.73 1.41
C GLY A 427 -1.44 -6.01 2.77
N TRP A 428 -0.35 -5.39 3.18
CA TRP A 428 -0.23 -4.54 4.38
C TRP A 428 -0.43 -3.05 4.12
N LYS A 429 -0.47 -2.63 2.85
CA LYS A 429 -0.71 -1.24 2.49
C LYS A 429 -2.20 -0.88 2.62
N ASN A 430 -2.46 0.36 3.02
CA ASN A 430 -3.83 0.85 3.18
C ASN A 430 -4.41 1.37 1.85
N GLU A 431 -4.69 0.47 0.92
CA GLU A 431 -5.28 0.82 -0.37
C GLU A 431 -6.82 0.67 -0.40
N GLY A 432 -7.48 0.78 0.74
CA GLY A 432 -8.95 0.69 0.83
C GLY A 432 -9.50 -0.73 0.69
N ARG A 433 -8.66 -1.74 0.84
CA ARG A 433 -9.00 -3.17 0.79
C ARG A 433 -8.88 -3.80 2.18
N LYS A 434 -9.12 -5.10 2.26
CA LYS A 434 -8.97 -5.89 3.49
C LYS A 434 -7.54 -5.81 3.99
N LEU A 435 -7.29 -5.00 4.99
CA LEU A 435 -5.97 -4.62 5.52
C LEU A 435 -5.25 -5.79 6.25
N GLY A 436 -5.19 -6.94 5.60
CA GLY A 436 -4.56 -8.14 6.13
C GLY A 436 -5.39 -8.91 7.14
N SER A 437 -6.69 -8.66 7.28
CA SER A 437 -7.56 -9.44 8.19
C SER A 437 -7.91 -10.81 7.65
N SER A 438 -7.78 -11.02 6.34
CA SER A 438 -8.02 -12.31 5.70
C SER A 438 -7.28 -12.43 4.38
N PHE A 439 -7.02 -13.66 3.97
CA PHE A 439 -6.52 -14.00 2.63
C PHE A 439 -7.35 -15.14 2.06
N GLY A 440 -8.00 -14.91 0.92
CA GLY A 440 -8.97 -15.85 0.37
C GLY A 440 -10.08 -16.15 1.38
N THR A 441 -10.21 -17.41 1.77
CA THR A 441 -11.17 -17.90 2.79
C THR A 441 -10.57 -17.96 4.20
N VAL A 442 -9.28 -17.69 4.35
CA VAL A 442 -8.61 -17.73 5.66
C VAL A 442 -8.81 -16.41 6.38
N ASP A 443 -9.32 -16.48 7.60
CA ASP A 443 -9.58 -15.37 8.47
C ASP A 443 -8.51 -15.30 9.56
N PHE A 444 -7.83 -14.15 9.70
CA PHE A 444 -6.80 -13.92 10.70
C PHE A 444 -7.32 -13.20 11.96
N GLY A 445 -8.57 -12.79 11.97
CA GLY A 445 -9.22 -12.14 13.12
C GLY A 445 -9.03 -10.64 13.14
N GLU A 446 -7.80 -10.16 13.09
CA GLU A 446 -7.44 -8.74 13.19
C GLU A 446 -6.88 -8.21 11.86
N ALA A 447 -6.90 -6.88 11.70
CA ALA A 447 -6.31 -6.20 10.55
C ALA A 447 -4.78 -6.14 10.70
N THR A 448 -4.10 -7.21 10.33
CA THR A 448 -2.66 -7.41 10.55
C THR A 448 -1.78 -6.33 9.90
N GLY A 449 -2.21 -5.75 8.78
CA GLY A 449 -1.52 -4.63 8.14
C GLY A 449 -1.63 -3.32 8.92
N ILE A 450 -2.76 -3.06 9.58
CA ILE A 450 -2.91 -1.90 10.47
C ILE A 450 -2.03 -2.08 11.71
N GLU A 451 -2.01 -3.28 12.29
CA GLU A 451 -1.16 -3.56 13.45
C GLU A 451 0.32 -3.38 13.10
N TYR A 452 0.77 -3.92 11.96
CA TYR A 452 2.12 -3.71 11.44
C TYR A 452 2.47 -2.22 11.34
N ARG A 453 1.64 -1.42 10.65
CA ARG A 453 1.93 0.00 10.46
C ARG A 453 2.04 0.73 11.80
N LYS A 454 1.11 0.48 12.75
CA LYS A 454 1.05 1.19 14.04
C LYS A 454 2.13 0.77 15.03
N THR A 455 2.52 -0.51 15.02
CA THR A 455 3.41 -1.06 16.06
C THR A 455 4.82 -1.33 15.57
N MET A 456 5.08 -1.31 14.26
CA MET A 456 6.39 -1.62 13.68
C MET A 456 6.87 -0.52 12.73
N GLU A 457 6.19 -0.27 11.61
CA GLU A 457 6.64 0.71 10.60
C GLU A 457 6.70 2.14 11.16
N PHE A 458 5.60 2.63 11.74
CA PHE A 458 5.53 3.97 12.30
C PHE A 458 6.57 4.19 13.42
N PRO A 459 6.66 3.33 14.45
CA PRO A 459 7.67 3.49 15.49
C PRO A 459 9.12 3.38 14.97
N PHE A 460 9.37 2.56 13.93
CA PHE A 460 10.67 2.47 13.30
C PHE A 460 11.13 3.83 12.74
N PHE A 461 10.32 4.46 11.91
CA PHE A 461 10.67 5.77 11.37
C PHE A 461 10.71 6.86 12.43
N GLU A 462 9.83 6.85 13.43
CA GLU A 462 9.87 7.80 14.54
C GLU A 462 11.18 7.70 15.35
N LYS A 463 11.67 6.48 15.58
CA LYS A 463 12.94 6.26 16.26
C LYS A 463 14.12 6.85 15.49
N TYR A 464 14.29 6.47 14.24
CA TYR A 464 15.51 6.81 13.50
C TYR A 464 15.48 8.22 12.87
N LEU A 465 14.30 8.76 12.63
CA LEU A 465 14.16 10.07 11.98
C LEU A 465 13.82 11.21 12.94
N LYS A 466 13.29 10.90 14.14
CA LYS A 466 12.85 11.91 15.12
C LYS A 466 13.35 11.66 16.54
N ASP A 467 14.18 10.64 16.77
CA ASP A 467 14.66 10.22 18.09
C ASP A 467 13.54 9.92 19.10
N ARG A 468 12.37 9.44 18.61
CA ARG A 468 11.24 9.12 19.48
C ARG A 468 11.31 7.65 19.95
N PRO A 469 10.95 7.37 21.21
CA PRO A 469 10.86 6.00 21.69
C PRO A 469 9.62 5.29 21.12
N GLY A 470 9.58 3.96 21.25
CA GLY A 470 8.40 3.15 20.90
C GLY A 470 8.66 2.01 19.93
N PHE A 471 9.78 2.03 19.23
CA PHE A 471 10.21 0.88 18.43
C PHE A 471 10.95 -0.13 19.30
N ASP A 472 10.36 -1.32 19.44
CA ASP A 472 10.81 -2.36 20.38
C ASP A 472 11.05 -3.73 19.71
N LEU A 473 11.06 -3.80 18.38
CA LEU A 473 11.41 -5.01 17.65
C LEU A 473 12.92 -5.28 17.82
N THR A 474 13.25 -6.48 18.28
CA THR A 474 14.65 -6.87 18.53
C THR A 474 15.32 -7.47 17.29
N ASP A 475 14.56 -8.20 16.47
CA ASP A 475 15.02 -8.79 15.22
C ASP A 475 13.85 -9.05 14.28
N THR A 476 13.09 -10.14 14.47
CA THR A 476 12.01 -10.54 13.54
C THR A 476 10.65 -10.57 14.22
N ALA A 477 9.65 -10.05 13.51
CA ALA A 477 8.24 -10.30 13.79
C ALA A 477 7.63 -11.12 12.66
N SER A 478 6.97 -12.22 13.00
CA SER A 478 6.32 -13.09 12.04
C SER A 478 4.90 -13.43 12.52
N PHE A 479 3.91 -13.29 11.63
CA PHE A 479 2.54 -13.63 11.97
C PHE A 479 2.32 -15.13 11.86
N ARG A 480 2.08 -15.77 12.99
CA ARG A 480 1.84 -17.21 13.03
C ARG A 480 0.39 -17.53 12.72
N THR A 481 0.15 -18.05 11.52
CA THR A 481 -1.17 -18.50 11.09
C THR A 481 -1.65 -19.70 11.92
N GLY A 482 -2.95 -19.89 12.02
CA GLY A 482 -3.55 -20.93 12.86
C GLY A 482 -3.76 -20.51 14.31
N VAL A 483 -2.74 -19.89 14.95
CA VAL A 483 -2.89 -19.21 16.25
C VAL A 483 -3.25 -17.74 16.09
N ASN A 484 -3.07 -17.19 14.90
CA ASN A 484 -3.40 -15.83 14.49
C ASN A 484 -2.81 -14.76 15.42
N LYS A 485 -1.48 -14.80 15.60
CA LYS A 485 -0.74 -13.87 16.46
C LYS A 485 0.61 -13.52 15.87
N TRP A 486 1.04 -12.30 16.08
CA TRP A 486 2.43 -11.90 15.89
C TRP A 486 3.32 -12.59 16.93
N MET A 487 4.35 -13.25 16.42
CA MET A 487 5.42 -13.84 17.22
C MET A 487 6.70 -13.05 16.98
N ARG A 488 7.52 -12.88 18.03
CA ARG A 488 8.81 -12.21 17.94
C ARG A 488 9.92 -13.24 18.10
N TYR A 489 10.98 -13.09 17.33
CA TYR A 489 12.12 -13.98 17.30
C TYR A 489 13.40 -13.15 17.34
N ASP A 490 14.42 -13.66 18.03
CA ASP A 490 15.75 -13.03 18.11
C ASP A 490 16.66 -13.44 16.94
N VAL A 491 16.22 -14.39 16.11
CA VAL A 491 16.91 -14.85 14.90
C VAL A 491 15.89 -15.47 13.94
N TRP A 492 16.10 -15.27 12.64
CA TRP A 492 15.24 -15.87 11.61
C TRP A 492 16.07 -16.65 10.57
N PRO A 493 15.64 -17.87 10.15
CA PRO A 493 14.54 -18.62 10.76
C PRO A 493 14.89 -19.04 12.20
N PRO A 494 13.87 -19.23 13.08
CA PRO A 494 14.11 -19.62 14.46
C PRO A 494 14.79 -20.99 14.52
N VAL A 495 15.80 -21.12 15.39
CA VAL A 495 16.58 -22.36 15.53
C VAL A 495 16.24 -23.15 16.77
N ASP A 496 15.70 -22.50 17.80
CA ASP A 496 15.33 -23.14 19.05
C ASP A 496 13.99 -23.87 18.96
N GLY A 497 13.96 -25.11 19.46
CA GLY A 497 12.75 -25.93 19.44
C GLY A 497 12.47 -26.67 18.13
N PHE A 498 13.38 -26.57 17.14
CA PHE A 498 13.29 -27.29 15.87
C PHE A 498 14.32 -28.40 15.80
N ALA A 499 13.91 -29.55 15.25
CA ALA A 499 14.79 -30.64 14.90
C ALA A 499 14.72 -30.89 13.39
N SER A 500 15.88 -31.01 12.76
CA SER A 500 15.92 -31.43 11.35
C SER A 500 15.43 -32.87 11.21
N ALA A 501 14.52 -33.10 10.25
CA ALA A 501 14.06 -34.41 9.89
C ALA A 501 14.15 -34.60 8.37
N ASN A 502 14.56 -35.79 7.92
CA ASN A 502 14.54 -36.12 6.51
C ASN A 502 13.14 -36.57 6.11
N LEU A 503 12.63 -36.02 5.02
CA LEU A 503 11.41 -36.48 4.37
C LEU A 503 11.81 -37.23 3.10
N TYR A 504 11.58 -38.52 3.08
CA TYR A 504 11.95 -39.40 1.97
C TYR A 504 10.82 -39.51 0.97
N LEU A 505 11.17 -39.41 -0.30
CA LEU A 505 10.26 -39.67 -1.42
C LEU A 505 10.18 -41.17 -1.64
N GLU A 506 8.96 -41.73 -1.59
CA GLU A 506 8.69 -43.12 -1.73
C GLU A 506 7.97 -43.45 -3.05
N PRO A 507 8.08 -44.69 -3.56
CA PRO A 507 7.34 -45.14 -4.72
C PRO A 507 5.83 -44.86 -4.61
N GLY A 508 5.19 -44.54 -5.73
CA GLY A 508 3.75 -44.26 -5.76
C GLY A 508 3.34 -42.88 -5.25
N GLY A 509 4.31 -41.93 -5.18
CA GLY A 509 4.04 -40.57 -4.77
C GLY A 509 3.78 -40.42 -3.26
N GLN A 510 4.30 -41.32 -2.46
CA GLN A 510 4.22 -41.27 -1.01
C GLN A 510 5.41 -40.53 -0.39
N LEU A 511 5.25 -40.06 0.83
CA LEU A 511 6.28 -39.43 1.64
C LEU A 511 6.43 -40.20 2.96
N SER A 512 7.69 -40.33 3.43
CA SER A 512 7.99 -41.03 4.68
C SER A 512 9.06 -40.31 5.48
N PHE A 513 8.92 -40.27 6.81
CA PHE A 513 10.02 -39.86 7.69
C PHE A 513 10.98 -41.00 8.04
N VAL A 514 10.69 -42.23 7.57
CA VAL A 514 11.54 -43.39 7.75
C VAL A 514 12.36 -43.61 6.49
N ALA A 515 13.67 -43.78 6.66
CA ALA A 515 14.56 -44.04 5.51
C ALA A 515 14.16 -45.37 4.82
N PRO A 516 14.14 -45.41 3.48
CA PRO A 516 13.83 -46.64 2.75
C PRO A 516 14.85 -47.74 3.05
N THR A 517 14.37 -48.95 3.28
CA THR A 517 15.18 -50.13 3.65
C THR A 517 15.63 -50.98 2.45
N GLY A 518 15.64 -50.47 1.27
CA GLY A 518 15.98 -51.20 0.06
C GLY A 518 17.03 -50.53 -0.77
N GLY A 519 17.75 -51.29 -1.57
CA GLY A 519 18.87 -50.85 -2.38
C GLY A 519 18.54 -49.68 -3.31
N GLN A 520 19.60 -49.03 -3.80
CA GLN A 520 19.65 -47.80 -4.57
C GLN A 520 18.95 -47.83 -5.94
N ASP A 521 17.77 -48.37 -6.04
CA ASP A 521 17.01 -48.25 -7.27
C ASP A 521 16.46 -46.82 -7.33
N MET A 522 17.04 -46.02 -8.18
CA MET A 522 16.50 -44.69 -8.52
C MET A 522 15.08 -44.89 -9.09
N VAL A 523 14.07 -44.66 -8.28
CA VAL A 523 12.70 -44.62 -8.76
C VAL A 523 12.48 -43.22 -9.35
N ALA A 524 12.47 -43.14 -10.67
CA ALA A 524 12.06 -41.94 -11.36
C ALA A 524 10.56 -41.73 -11.15
N ALA A 525 10.18 -40.69 -10.41
CA ALA A 525 8.81 -40.20 -10.41
C ALA A 525 8.60 -39.38 -11.69
N THR A 526 7.88 -39.96 -12.66
CA THR A 526 7.53 -39.22 -13.89
C THR A 526 6.11 -38.68 -13.69
N TYR A 527 5.93 -37.39 -13.78
CA TYR A 527 4.64 -36.75 -13.99
C TYR A 527 4.55 -36.21 -15.41
N ALA A 528 3.40 -36.37 -16.05
CA ALA A 528 3.13 -35.72 -17.31
C ALA A 528 2.47 -34.38 -17.00
N ALA A 529 3.12 -33.29 -17.38
CA ALA A 529 2.46 -31.99 -17.46
C ALA A 529 1.54 -32.05 -18.69
N ASP A 530 0.26 -32.37 -18.47
CA ASP A 530 -0.76 -32.38 -19.51
C ASP A 530 -1.54 -31.06 -19.47
N PRO A 531 -1.33 -30.15 -20.44
CA PRO A 531 -2.06 -28.89 -20.51
C PRO A 531 -3.58 -29.07 -20.66
N ALA A 532 -4.03 -30.20 -21.21
CA ALA A 532 -5.45 -30.51 -21.35
C ALA A 532 -6.09 -30.97 -20.02
N ASN A 533 -5.26 -31.46 -19.10
CA ASN A 533 -5.68 -31.88 -17.77
C ASN A 533 -4.74 -31.27 -16.71
N PRO A 534 -4.73 -29.96 -16.54
CA PRO A 534 -3.91 -29.31 -15.53
C PRO A 534 -4.27 -29.89 -14.16
N ILE A 535 -3.27 -30.12 -13.30
CA ILE A 535 -3.50 -30.52 -11.91
C ILE A 535 -4.42 -29.44 -11.33
N PRO A 536 -5.69 -29.73 -11.02
CA PRO A 536 -6.59 -28.71 -10.55
C PRO A 536 -6.03 -28.16 -9.24
N TYR A 537 -5.80 -26.86 -9.17
CA TYR A 537 -5.58 -26.16 -7.92
C TYR A 537 -6.85 -26.29 -7.09
N ARG A 538 -6.93 -27.36 -6.31
CA ARG A 538 -8.06 -27.58 -5.41
C ARG A 538 -7.83 -26.71 -4.19
N HIS A 539 -8.52 -25.62 -4.16
CA HIS A 539 -8.74 -24.86 -2.94
C HIS A 539 -9.50 -25.75 -1.96
N ARG A 540 -8.78 -26.51 -1.15
CA ARG A 540 -9.39 -27.15 0.02
C ARG A 540 -9.37 -26.09 1.11
N PRO A 541 -10.54 -25.71 1.68
CA PRO A 541 -10.53 -24.93 2.89
C PRO A 541 -9.72 -25.69 3.93
N ILE A 542 -8.80 -25.02 4.60
CA ILE A 542 -8.05 -25.55 5.73
C ILE A 542 -9.10 -25.92 6.79
N GLN A 543 -9.35 -27.19 7.00
CA GLN A 543 -10.39 -27.66 7.91
C GLN A 543 -9.88 -27.84 9.33
N SER A 544 -8.56 -27.86 9.55
CA SER A 544 -7.97 -27.90 10.87
C SER A 544 -6.53 -27.36 10.86
N THR A 545 -6.06 -26.89 12.03
CA THR A 545 -4.65 -26.49 12.22
C THR A 545 -3.65 -27.64 12.06
N ARG A 546 -4.12 -28.89 11.98
CA ARG A 546 -3.29 -30.06 11.69
C ARG A 546 -2.95 -30.20 10.21
N ASP A 547 -3.73 -29.56 9.33
CA ASP A 547 -3.51 -29.63 7.87
C ASP A 547 -2.40 -28.68 7.43
N VAL A 548 -1.84 -27.89 8.34
CA VAL A 548 -0.75 -26.93 8.13
C VAL A 548 0.38 -27.24 9.13
N GLN A 549 0.89 -28.44 9.09
CA GLN A 549 2.18 -28.75 9.72
C GLN A 549 3.25 -28.71 8.63
N TRP A 550 3.96 -27.61 8.60
CA TRP A 550 5.24 -27.45 7.89
C TRP A 550 6.38 -27.80 8.81
#